data_cc3199ffdf02e26d20c9d62c5c263d12
#
_entry.id   cc3199ffdf02e26d20c9d62c5c263d12
#
_cell.length_a   1.000
_cell.length_b   1.000
_cell.length_c   1.000
_cell.angle_alpha   90.00
_cell.angle_beta   90.00
_cell.angle_gamma   90.00
#
_symmetry.space_group_name_H-M   'P 1'
#
loop_
_entity.id
_entity.type
_entity.pdbx_description
1 polymer ?
#
loop_
_entity_poly.entity_id
_entity_poly.type
_entity_poly.pdbx_seq_one_letter_code
_entity_poly.pdbx_strand_id
1 'polypeptide(L)'
;MSGARRDGVLVAKARAARLRAWAPYSGFRVGAAVRAGRRTFTGANVENASYGLTICAERAAVVAAVLAGARDLGAVAVASDTVPPTPPCGACLQTLAEFAGPGLPVTLSGGRGSRVETTLGELLPRAFRSLPPERRRG
;
A
#
# COMPACT_ATOMS: atom_id res chain seq x y z
N MET A 1 -13.76 14.21 -11.63
CA MET A 1 -12.65 13.35 -12.13
C MET A 1 -13.13 11.91 -12.14
N SER A 2 -12.95 11.19 -13.23
CA SER A 2 -13.35 9.78 -13.31
C SER A 2 -12.46 8.92 -12.39
N GLY A 3 -12.96 7.74 -12.00
CA GLY A 3 -12.17 6.78 -11.21
C GLY A 3 -10.87 6.39 -11.91
N ALA A 4 -10.94 6.13 -13.22
CA ALA A 4 -9.75 5.76 -14.00
C ALA A 4 -8.67 6.84 -13.98
N ARG A 5 -9.04 8.12 -14.07
CA ARG A 5 -8.09 9.22 -14.01
C ARG A 5 -7.46 9.35 -12.63
N ARG A 6 -8.26 9.20 -11.57
CA ARG A 6 -7.75 9.22 -10.20
C ARG A 6 -6.76 8.08 -9.95
N ASP A 7 -7.09 6.89 -10.46
CA ASP A 7 -6.21 5.72 -10.36
C ASP A 7 -4.90 5.95 -11.11
N GLY A 8 -4.97 6.56 -12.29
CA GLY A 8 -3.76 6.91 -13.05
C GLY A 8 -2.85 7.88 -12.32
N VAL A 9 -3.41 8.89 -11.65
CA VAL A 9 -2.64 9.82 -10.82
C VAL A 9 -2.00 9.11 -9.64
N LEU A 10 -2.76 8.22 -8.99
CA LEU A 10 -2.26 7.46 -7.84
C LEU A 10 -1.10 6.53 -8.24
N VAL A 11 -1.25 5.83 -9.37
CA VAL A 11 -0.19 4.97 -9.92
C VAL A 11 1.06 5.80 -10.24
N ALA A 12 0.90 6.96 -10.87
CA ALA A 12 2.04 7.82 -11.20
C ALA A 12 2.81 8.25 -9.95
N LYS A 13 2.10 8.56 -8.87
CA LYS A 13 2.72 8.93 -7.59
C LYS A 13 3.44 7.75 -6.95
N ALA A 14 2.88 6.56 -7.01
CA ALA A 14 3.52 5.35 -6.52
C ALA A 14 4.81 5.06 -7.32
N ARG A 15 4.77 5.20 -8.65
CA ARG A 15 5.94 4.99 -9.49
C ARG A 15 7.03 6.02 -9.23
N ALA A 16 6.68 7.27 -9.00
CA ALA A 16 7.65 8.31 -8.64
C ALA A 16 8.29 8.02 -7.28
N ALA A 17 7.50 7.60 -6.29
CA ALA A 17 8.01 7.24 -4.97
C ALA A 17 8.99 6.06 -5.04
N ARG A 18 8.73 5.09 -5.91
CA ARG A 18 9.59 3.92 -6.11
C ARG A 18 11.04 4.31 -6.38
N LEU A 19 11.27 5.39 -7.14
CA LEU A 19 12.62 5.84 -7.48
C LEU A 19 13.39 6.35 -6.26
N ARG A 20 12.74 6.60 -5.15
CA ARG A 20 13.35 7.09 -3.91
C ARG A 20 13.53 5.98 -2.87
N ALA A 21 13.26 4.74 -3.22
CA ALA A 21 13.45 3.61 -2.32
C ALA A 21 14.93 3.43 -1.95
N TRP A 22 15.16 2.99 -0.72
CA TRP A 22 16.47 2.57 -0.24
C TRP A 22 16.50 1.05 -0.19
N ALA A 23 17.06 0.43 -1.22
CA ALA A 23 17.06 -1.02 -1.38
C ALA A 23 18.45 -1.57 -1.76
N PRO A 24 19.49 -1.28 -0.93
CA PRO A 24 20.87 -1.68 -1.27
C PRO A 24 21.11 -3.18 -1.14
N TYR A 25 20.24 -3.91 -0.43
CA TYR A 25 20.42 -5.35 -0.19
C TYR A 25 19.74 -6.20 -1.25
N SER A 26 18.48 -5.88 -1.58
CA SER A 26 17.72 -6.67 -2.56
C SER A 26 17.75 -6.09 -3.96
N GLY A 27 17.94 -4.79 -4.10
CA GLY A 27 17.73 -4.10 -5.36
C GLY A 27 16.28 -4.00 -5.77
N PHE A 28 15.34 -4.53 -4.96
CA PHE A 28 13.91 -4.54 -5.27
C PHE A 28 13.26 -3.28 -4.72
N ARG A 29 12.98 -2.33 -5.61
CA ARG A 29 12.37 -1.05 -5.27
C ARG A 29 10.87 -1.10 -5.46
N VAL A 30 10.15 -0.65 -4.45
CA VAL A 30 8.69 -0.56 -4.45
C VAL A 30 8.30 0.85 -4.03
N GLY A 31 7.30 1.40 -4.71
CA GLY A 31 6.66 2.63 -4.31
C GLY A 31 5.20 2.37 -4.04
N ALA A 32 4.61 3.17 -3.15
CA ALA A 32 3.20 3.09 -2.84
C ALA A 32 2.61 4.48 -2.70
N ALA A 33 1.32 4.59 -3.02
CA ALA A 33 0.54 5.79 -2.81
C ALA A 33 -0.81 5.40 -2.25
N VAL A 34 -1.23 6.08 -1.19
CA VAL A 34 -2.55 5.90 -0.59
C VAL A 34 -3.33 7.21 -0.68
N ARG A 35 -4.62 7.11 -0.97
CA ARG A 35 -5.51 8.25 -1.01
C ARG A 35 -6.44 8.21 0.20
N ALA A 36 -6.56 9.36 0.87
CA ALA A 36 -7.50 9.56 1.96
C ALA A 36 -8.24 10.87 1.70
N GLY A 37 -9.52 10.77 1.31
CA GLY A 37 -10.28 11.92 0.85
C GLY A 37 -9.66 12.50 -0.42
N ARG A 38 -9.24 13.77 -0.36
CA ARG A 38 -8.58 14.47 -1.48
C ARG A 38 -7.06 14.44 -1.38
N ARG A 39 -6.52 13.86 -0.33
CA ARG A 39 -5.08 13.86 -0.06
C ARG A 39 -4.46 12.55 -0.49
N THR A 40 -3.23 12.62 -0.96
CA THR A 40 -2.43 11.47 -1.33
C THR A 40 -1.13 11.46 -0.53
N PHE A 41 -0.77 10.27 -0.05
CA PHE A 41 0.45 10.07 0.72
C PHE A 41 1.26 8.96 0.05
N THR A 42 2.57 9.14 -0.01
CA THR A 42 3.45 8.20 -0.69
C THR A 42 4.45 7.58 0.27
N GLY A 43 4.98 6.44 -0.13
CA GLY A 43 6.05 5.75 0.58
C GLY A 43 6.85 4.92 -0.40
N ALA A 44 8.05 4.57 0.02
CA ALA A 44 8.93 3.65 -0.69
C ALA A 44 9.56 2.73 0.34
N ASN A 45 10.03 1.56 -0.10
CA ASN A 45 10.67 0.64 0.84
C ASN A 45 12.04 1.19 1.30
N VAL A 46 12.31 0.98 2.58
CA VAL A 46 13.56 1.36 3.23
C VAL A 46 14.12 0.12 3.90
N GLU A 47 15.17 -0.43 3.31
CA GLU A 47 15.82 -1.63 3.81
C GLU A 47 16.81 -1.32 4.93
N ASN A 48 17.09 -2.32 5.71
CA ASN A 48 18.02 -2.25 6.81
C ASN A 48 18.93 -3.49 6.77
N ALA A 49 20.18 -3.34 7.21
CA ALA A 49 21.09 -4.48 7.37
C ALA A 49 20.49 -5.53 8.31
N SER A 50 19.74 -5.10 9.31
CA SER A 50 18.88 -5.99 10.10
C SER A 50 17.56 -6.13 9.35
N TYR A 51 17.42 -7.20 8.59
CA TYR A 51 16.30 -7.36 7.63
C TYR A 51 14.93 -7.22 8.27
N GLY A 52 14.78 -7.64 9.52
CA GLY A 52 13.52 -7.49 10.24
C GLY A 52 13.09 -6.05 10.47
N LEU A 53 13.97 -5.09 10.32
CA LEU A 53 13.67 -3.66 10.46
C LEU A 53 13.29 -2.99 9.13
N THR A 54 13.35 -3.71 8.02
CA THR A 54 12.96 -3.20 6.71
C THR A 54 11.50 -2.76 6.73
N ILE A 55 11.23 -1.59 6.17
CA ILE A 55 9.87 -1.04 6.07
C ILE A 55 9.43 -1.11 4.62
N CYS A 56 8.25 -1.70 4.39
CA CYS A 56 7.66 -1.76 3.06
C CYS A 56 7.08 -0.41 2.65
N ALA A 57 7.03 -0.18 1.34
CA ALA A 57 6.48 1.06 0.77
C ALA A 57 5.04 1.33 1.24
N GLU A 58 4.20 0.32 1.26
CA GLU A 58 2.80 0.45 1.63
C GLU A 58 2.66 0.87 3.09
N ARG A 59 3.44 0.27 4.00
CA ARG A 59 3.41 0.67 5.41
C ARG A 59 3.92 2.10 5.61
N ALA A 60 4.96 2.49 4.88
CA ALA A 60 5.48 3.85 4.94
C ALA A 60 4.41 4.87 4.50
N ALA A 61 3.69 4.58 3.42
CA ALA A 61 2.61 5.44 2.93
C ALA A 61 1.46 5.54 3.93
N VAL A 62 1.05 4.42 4.54
CA VAL A 62 -0.01 4.41 5.56
C VAL A 62 0.41 5.22 6.78
N VAL A 63 1.64 5.05 7.25
CA VAL A 63 2.15 5.82 8.40
C VAL A 63 2.12 7.31 8.10
N ALA A 64 2.54 7.72 6.91
CA ALA A 64 2.48 9.12 6.49
C ALA A 64 1.04 9.67 6.53
N ALA A 65 0.09 8.88 6.04
CA ALA A 65 -1.33 9.26 6.03
C ALA A 65 -1.87 9.41 7.45
N VAL A 66 -1.60 8.43 8.31
CA VAL A 66 -2.09 8.44 9.70
C VAL A 66 -1.47 9.60 10.48
N LEU A 67 -0.20 9.87 10.28
CA LEU A 67 0.49 10.97 10.94
C LEU A 67 -0.11 12.33 10.52
N ALA A 68 -0.63 12.42 9.32
CA ALA A 68 -1.31 13.62 8.82
C ALA A 68 -2.78 13.71 9.23
N GLY A 69 -3.28 12.74 10.02
CA GLY A 69 -4.64 12.76 10.55
C GLY A 69 -5.62 11.85 9.81
N ALA A 70 -5.22 11.18 8.75
CA ALA A 70 -6.11 10.29 8.01
C ALA A 70 -6.40 9.03 8.82
N ARG A 71 -7.66 8.54 8.72
CA ARG A 71 -8.11 7.31 9.39
C ARG A 71 -8.84 6.37 8.45
N ASP A 72 -9.27 6.85 7.28
CA ASP A 72 -9.98 6.07 6.28
C ASP A 72 -9.29 6.20 4.93
N LEU A 73 -8.81 5.09 4.41
CA LEU A 73 -8.17 5.06 3.11
C LEU A 73 -9.18 4.74 2.02
N GLY A 74 -9.09 5.44 0.89
CA GLY A 74 -10.03 5.29 -0.21
C GLY A 74 -9.48 4.56 -1.43
N ALA A 75 -8.17 4.47 -1.57
CA ALA A 75 -7.53 3.74 -2.65
C ALA A 75 -6.04 3.59 -2.37
N VAL A 76 -5.44 2.56 -2.96
CA VAL A 76 -3.99 2.28 -2.85
C VAL A 76 -3.45 1.92 -4.22
N ALA A 77 -2.26 2.42 -4.55
CA ALA A 77 -1.48 1.96 -5.69
C ALA A 77 -0.11 1.51 -5.21
N VAL A 78 0.37 0.41 -5.76
CA VAL A 78 1.70 -0.15 -5.47
C VAL A 78 2.43 -0.33 -6.79
N ALA A 79 3.65 0.17 -6.86
CA ALA A 79 4.46 0.12 -8.08
C ALA A 79 5.75 -0.66 -7.85
N SER A 80 6.03 -1.59 -8.75
CA SER A 80 7.26 -2.38 -8.81
C SER A 80 7.72 -2.50 -10.25
N ASP A 81 8.74 -3.30 -10.51
CA ASP A 81 9.23 -3.58 -11.86
C ASP A 81 8.99 -5.04 -12.30
N THR A 82 8.23 -5.79 -11.52
CA THR A 82 7.96 -7.21 -11.82
C THR A 82 6.83 -7.37 -12.83
N VAL A 83 6.86 -8.50 -13.55
CA VAL A 83 5.80 -8.93 -14.46
C VAL A 83 5.48 -10.38 -14.12
N PRO A 84 4.28 -10.69 -13.61
CA PRO A 84 3.18 -9.78 -13.24
C PRO A 84 3.54 -8.86 -12.06
N PRO A 85 2.74 -7.81 -11.80
CA PRO A 85 3.00 -6.92 -10.68
C PRO A 85 3.00 -7.67 -9.35
N THR A 86 3.91 -7.30 -8.46
CA THR A 86 4.00 -7.90 -7.14
C THR A 86 2.90 -7.36 -6.22
N PRO A 87 2.10 -8.22 -5.58
CA PRO A 87 1.12 -7.76 -4.59
C PRO A 87 1.78 -7.37 -3.27
N PRO A 88 1.09 -6.60 -2.40
CA PRO A 88 1.57 -6.32 -1.06
C PRO A 88 1.75 -7.60 -0.25
N CYS A 89 2.74 -7.61 0.66
CA CYS A 89 2.91 -8.73 1.58
C CYS A 89 1.81 -8.75 2.64
N GLY A 90 1.71 -9.85 3.39
CA GLY A 90 0.67 -10.01 4.41
C GLY A 90 0.70 -8.92 5.48
N ALA A 91 1.88 -8.49 5.92
CA ALA A 91 2.02 -7.41 6.90
C ALA A 91 1.45 -6.09 6.37
N CYS A 92 1.69 -5.78 5.09
CA CYS A 92 1.15 -4.58 4.47
C CYS A 92 -0.36 -4.65 4.30
N LEU A 93 -0.88 -5.81 3.91
CA LEU A 93 -2.33 -6.02 3.79
C LEU A 93 -3.01 -5.86 5.14
N GLN A 94 -2.43 -6.40 6.20
CA GLN A 94 -2.95 -6.26 7.55
C GLN A 94 -2.93 -4.80 8.00
N THR A 95 -1.88 -4.06 7.66
CA THR A 95 -1.78 -2.62 7.95
C THR A 95 -2.89 -1.84 7.24
N LEU A 96 -3.15 -2.14 5.97
CA LEU A 96 -4.24 -1.51 5.22
C LEU A 96 -5.60 -1.85 5.85
N ALA A 97 -5.78 -3.06 6.32
CA ALA A 97 -7.05 -3.51 6.92
C ALA A 97 -7.42 -2.76 8.20
N GLU A 98 -6.46 -2.14 8.89
CA GLU A 98 -6.75 -1.29 10.06
C GLU A 98 -7.50 -0.02 9.65
N PHE A 99 -7.23 0.50 8.46
CA PHE A 99 -7.75 1.80 8.01
C PHE A 99 -8.66 1.72 6.80
N ALA A 100 -9.07 0.53 6.39
CA ALA A 100 -9.95 0.35 5.23
C ALA A 100 -10.72 -0.95 5.30
N GLY A 101 -11.88 -0.96 4.67
CA GLY A 101 -12.69 -2.17 4.53
C GLY A 101 -12.23 -3.05 3.36
N PRO A 102 -12.87 -4.22 3.18
CA PRO A 102 -12.50 -5.16 2.12
C PRO A 102 -12.69 -4.63 0.71
N GLY A 103 -13.52 -3.60 0.54
CA GLY A 103 -13.76 -2.98 -0.77
C GLY A 103 -12.68 -1.99 -1.21
N LEU A 104 -11.64 -1.77 -0.41
CA LEU A 104 -10.55 -0.85 -0.77
C LEU A 104 -9.96 -1.22 -2.12
N PRO A 105 -10.02 -0.32 -3.14
CA PRO A 105 -9.39 -0.58 -4.42
C PRO A 105 -7.87 -0.60 -4.28
N VAL A 106 -7.23 -1.60 -4.85
CA VAL A 106 -5.78 -1.74 -4.89
C VAL A 106 -5.35 -1.90 -6.34
N THR A 107 -4.52 -1.00 -6.83
CA THR A 107 -3.95 -1.07 -8.17
C THR A 107 -2.49 -1.46 -8.05
N LEU A 108 -2.12 -2.55 -8.72
CA LEU A 108 -0.74 -3.02 -8.78
C LEU A 108 -0.16 -2.66 -10.15
N SER A 109 0.91 -1.87 -10.16
CA SER A 109 1.62 -1.48 -11.37
C SER A 109 2.98 -2.18 -11.37
N GLY A 110 3.27 -2.88 -12.46
CA GLY A 110 4.51 -3.62 -12.61
C GLY A 110 5.37 -3.13 -13.76
N GLY A 111 6.31 -3.97 -14.17
CA GLY A 111 7.15 -3.71 -15.32
C GLY A 111 6.39 -3.82 -16.62
N ARG A 112 6.92 -3.17 -17.68
CA ARG A 112 6.38 -3.22 -19.04
C ARG A 112 4.92 -2.79 -19.16
N GLY A 113 4.49 -1.86 -18.29
CA GLY A 113 3.11 -1.40 -18.29
C GLY A 113 2.11 -2.39 -17.74
N SER A 114 2.56 -3.48 -17.12
CA SER A 114 1.65 -4.47 -16.53
C SER A 114 0.89 -3.86 -15.36
N ARG A 115 -0.37 -4.27 -15.21
CA ARG A 115 -1.26 -3.67 -14.23
C ARG A 115 -2.31 -4.69 -13.80
N VAL A 116 -2.61 -4.73 -12.51
CA VAL A 116 -3.67 -5.53 -11.94
C VAL A 116 -4.54 -4.64 -11.07
N GLU A 117 -5.84 -4.72 -11.27
CA GLU A 117 -6.84 -4.05 -10.44
C GLU A 117 -7.49 -5.09 -9.55
N THR A 118 -7.46 -4.84 -8.23
CA THR A 118 -7.98 -5.78 -7.25
C THR A 118 -8.54 -5.02 -6.05
N THR A 119 -8.88 -5.73 -4.99
CA THR A 119 -9.35 -5.13 -3.74
C THR A 119 -8.62 -5.74 -2.56
N LEU A 120 -8.65 -5.03 -1.43
CA LEU A 120 -8.08 -5.56 -0.19
C LEU A 120 -8.74 -6.91 0.18
N GLY A 121 -10.05 -7.03 0.01
CA GLY A 121 -10.78 -8.27 0.33
C GLY A 121 -10.38 -9.44 -0.53
N GLU A 122 -10.01 -9.22 -1.79
CA GLU A 122 -9.50 -10.27 -2.66
C GLU A 122 -8.11 -10.73 -2.24
N LEU A 123 -7.27 -9.80 -1.76
CA LEU A 123 -5.90 -10.09 -1.35
C LEU A 123 -5.81 -10.63 0.08
N LEU A 124 -6.76 -10.27 0.94
CA LEU A 124 -6.82 -10.69 2.34
C LEU A 124 -8.26 -11.01 2.70
N PRO A 125 -8.80 -12.16 2.23
CA PRO A 125 -10.25 -12.43 2.30
C PRO A 125 -10.80 -12.60 3.71
N ARG A 126 -9.98 -13.02 4.67
CA ARG A 126 -10.41 -13.21 6.07
C ARG A 126 -9.49 -12.46 7.00
N ALA A 127 -9.42 -11.14 6.81
CA ALA A 127 -8.54 -10.30 7.60
C ALA A 127 -8.88 -10.32 9.07
N PHE A 128 -7.86 -10.40 9.91
CA PHE A 128 -8.01 -10.09 11.33
C PHE A 128 -8.26 -8.59 11.45
N ARG A 129 -9.36 -8.19 12.08
CA ARG A 129 -9.68 -6.76 12.20
C ARG A 129 -9.68 -6.29 13.63
N SER A 130 -10.47 -6.90 14.49
CA SER A 130 -10.46 -6.58 15.92
C SER A 130 -11.14 -7.70 16.70
N LEU A 131 -10.78 -7.81 17.96
CA LEU A 131 -11.47 -8.73 18.85
C LEU A 131 -12.92 -8.28 19.04
N PRO A 132 -13.85 -9.22 19.27
CA PRO A 132 -15.22 -8.86 19.63
C PRO A 132 -15.25 -7.96 20.86
N PRO A 133 -16.30 -7.09 21.02
CA PRO A 133 -16.35 -6.14 22.14
C PRO A 133 -16.17 -6.76 23.51
N GLU A 134 -16.70 -7.95 23.73
CA GLU A 134 -16.59 -8.68 24.99
C GLU A 134 -15.15 -9.10 25.31
N ARG A 135 -14.28 -9.16 24.32
CA ARG A 135 -12.86 -9.50 24.47
C ARG A 135 -11.96 -8.27 24.65
N ARG A 136 -12.47 -7.08 24.33
CA ARG A 136 -11.67 -5.85 24.42
C ARG A 136 -11.60 -5.27 25.80
N ARG A 137 -12.41 -5.78 26.73
CA ARG A 137 -12.52 -5.32 28.11
C ARG A 137 -11.67 -6.16 29.08
N GLY A 138 -10.74 -6.89 28.56
CA GLY A 138 -9.88 -7.73 29.38
C GLY A 138 -9.05 -6.97 30.40
#